data_cc3dbdd7604eb0c7982fd6b5e59243b9
#
_entry.id   cc3dbdd7604eb0c7982fd6b5e59243b9
#
_cell.length_a   1.000
_cell.length_b   1.000
_cell.length_c   1.000
_cell.angle_alpha   90.00
_cell.angle_beta   90.00
_cell.angle_gamma   90.00
#
_symmetry.space_group_name_H-M   'P 1'
#
loop_
_entity.id
_entity.type
_entity.pdbx_description
1 polymer ?
#
loop_
_entity_poly.entity_id
_entity_poly.type
_entity_poly.pdbx_seq_one_letter_code
_entity_poly.pdbx_strand_id
1 'polypeptide(L)'
;MPEQITLSRLKNDLVFFNKMYDAVRLVDPVGKRVLEYCDHGAEKTSEICYDYWKNGHICDNCISVRAHYENKSYIKLEQNPDDIMLVTAIPIEAAEETIVLELLKNATDSMMIGTGDYNEGEMMRSVVCNLNNMVVRDHLTTIYNRRFVDDRLPVDIVKATLARQPLSVIFIDIDNMKTINDTYGHAAGDLALKRVANAIENCIRTDMDWVARYGGDEFVVCLSNSHEDEACQIAERIRRNIASIEIPIQNTIVRITASLGMHTMFPSPLTAEEIIHMADKKMYEEKRNSRKPQ
;
A
#
# COMPACT_ATOMS: atom_id res chain seq x y z
N MET A 1 -4.99 13.73 27.44
CA MET A 1 -4.23 12.95 26.46
C MET A 1 -4.11 11.54 27.03
N PRO A 2 -4.24 10.45 26.28
CA PRO A 2 -3.93 9.14 26.82
C PRO A 2 -2.47 9.11 27.29
N GLU A 3 -2.22 8.53 28.45
CA GLU A 3 -0.85 8.35 28.97
C GLU A 3 -0.04 7.53 27.97
N GLN A 4 1.12 8.05 27.56
CA GLN A 4 2.01 7.34 26.65
C GLN A 4 2.62 6.13 27.36
N ILE A 5 2.68 5.01 26.67
CA ILE A 5 3.22 3.76 27.21
C ILE A 5 4.74 3.79 27.02
N THR A 6 5.46 3.75 28.16
CA THR A 6 6.93 3.67 28.14
C THR A 6 7.41 2.23 28.27
N LEU A 7 8.59 1.92 27.72
CA LEU A 7 9.16 0.58 27.73
C LEU A 7 9.36 0.01 29.15
N SER A 8 9.73 0.86 30.11
CA SER A 8 9.92 0.44 31.51
C SER A 8 8.62 0.05 32.23
N ARG A 9 7.49 0.64 31.83
CA ARG A 9 6.16 0.31 32.36
C ARG A 9 5.62 -0.99 31.77
N LEU A 10 5.99 -1.30 30.55
CA LEU A 10 5.54 -2.46 29.79
C LEU A 10 5.97 -3.79 30.41
N LYS A 11 7.11 -3.85 31.11
CA LYS A 11 7.67 -5.10 31.68
C LYS A 11 6.67 -5.88 32.54
N ASN A 12 5.91 -5.19 33.36
CA ASN A 12 4.90 -5.82 34.23
C ASN A 12 3.63 -6.22 33.45
N ASP A 13 3.31 -5.48 32.41
CA ASP A 13 2.10 -5.68 31.60
C ASP A 13 2.30 -6.80 30.57
N LEU A 14 3.52 -7.07 30.11
CA LEU A 14 3.83 -8.18 29.19
C LEU A 14 3.38 -9.54 29.71
N VAL A 15 3.53 -9.79 31.02
CA VAL A 15 3.06 -11.05 31.65
C VAL A 15 1.55 -11.20 31.55
N PHE A 16 0.81 -10.11 31.66
CA PHE A 16 -0.63 -10.10 31.51
C PHE A 16 -1.05 -10.28 30.04
N PHE A 17 -0.42 -9.57 29.11
CA PHE A 17 -0.69 -9.70 27.70
C PHE A 17 -0.40 -11.11 27.17
N ASN A 18 0.69 -11.76 27.62
CA ASN A 18 1.02 -13.14 27.26
C ASN A 18 -0.04 -14.17 27.72
N LYS A 19 -0.91 -13.82 28.67
CA LYS A 19 -2.06 -14.67 29.04
C LYS A 19 -3.29 -14.43 28.18
N MET A 20 -3.40 -13.25 27.56
CA MET A 20 -4.58 -12.84 26.79
C MET A 20 -4.41 -13.05 25.31
N TYR A 21 -3.19 -12.96 24.79
CA TYR A 21 -2.87 -13.02 23.38
C TYR A 21 -2.01 -14.25 23.07
N ASP A 22 -2.14 -14.77 21.87
CA ASP A 22 -1.43 -15.97 21.43
C ASP A 22 0.03 -15.67 21.07
N ALA A 23 0.32 -14.42 20.69
CA ALA A 23 1.68 -13.91 20.59
C ALA A 23 1.73 -12.42 20.98
N VAL A 24 2.80 -12.06 21.70
CA VAL A 24 3.11 -10.69 22.10
C VAL A 24 4.53 -10.40 21.67
N ARG A 25 4.72 -9.39 20.81
CA ARG A 25 6.03 -9.09 20.21
C ARG A 25 6.34 -7.61 20.32
N LEU A 26 7.60 -7.29 20.57
CA LEU A 26 8.14 -5.97 20.30
C LEU A 26 8.78 -6.00 18.92
N VAL A 27 8.50 -5.01 18.09
CA VAL A 27 9.03 -4.94 16.74
C VAL A 27 9.64 -3.56 16.45
N ASP A 28 10.74 -3.56 15.72
CA ASP A 28 11.23 -2.39 15.00
C ASP A 28 10.56 -2.39 13.61
N PRO A 29 9.51 -1.57 13.39
CA PRO A 29 8.79 -1.58 12.13
C PRO A 29 9.60 -1.00 10.96
N VAL A 30 10.62 -0.19 11.25
CA VAL A 30 11.54 0.38 10.25
C VAL A 30 12.60 -0.65 9.87
N GLY A 31 13.32 -1.20 10.86
CA GLY A 31 14.34 -2.23 10.65
C GLY A 31 13.79 -3.63 10.33
N LYS A 32 12.46 -3.83 10.41
CA LYS A 32 11.79 -5.12 10.14
C LYS A 32 12.28 -6.26 11.02
N ARG A 33 12.57 -5.96 12.28
CA ARG A 33 13.09 -6.92 13.25
C ARG A 33 12.16 -7.09 14.44
N VAL A 34 12.14 -8.31 14.96
CA VAL A 34 11.60 -8.58 16.29
C VAL A 34 12.65 -8.13 17.31
N LEU A 35 12.18 -7.53 18.40
CA LEU A 35 13.01 -7.07 19.50
C LEU A 35 12.80 -7.96 20.72
N GLU A 36 13.86 -8.23 21.45
CA GLU A 36 13.82 -8.89 22.75
C GLU A 36 13.98 -7.84 23.85
N TYR A 37 13.17 -7.97 24.90
CA TYR A 37 13.24 -7.07 26.03
C TYR A 37 14.40 -7.48 26.94
N CYS A 38 15.34 -6.56 27.16
CA CYS A 38 16.48 -6.73 28.07
C CYS A 38 16.44 -5.73 29.23
N ASP A 39 17.22 -5.97 30.29
CA ASP A 39 17.24 -5.07 31.45
C ASP A 39 17.73 -3.63 31.13
N HIS A 40 18.37 -3.45 29.99
CA HIS A 40 18.89 -2.16 29.51
C HIS A 40 18.09 -1.55 28.35
N GLY A 41 16.96 -2.18 27.93
CA GLY A 41 16.16 -1.69 26.79
C GLY A 41 15.61 -2.82 25.94
N ALA A 42 15.53 -2.62 24.64
CA ALA A 42 15.11 -3.61 23.66
C ALA A 42 16.25 -3.88 22.67
N GLU A 43 16.63 -5.14 22.48
CA GLU A 43 17.69 -5.55 21.56
C GLU A 43 17.12 -6.21 20.31
N LYS A 44 17.74 -5.92 19.15
CA LYS A 44 17.31 -6.51 17.87
C LYS A 44 17.71 -7.98 17.81
N THR A 45 16.73 -8.84 17.52
CA THR A 45 16.98 -10.25 17.24
C THR A 45 17.31 -10.48 15.76
N SER A 46 17.66 -11.71 15.40
CA SER A 46 17.80 -12.13 14.00
C SER A 46 16.44 -12.33 13.31
N GLU A 47 15.35 -12.38 14.07
CA GLU A 47 14.01 -12.65 13.53
C GLU A 47 13.45 -11.47 12.75
N ILE A 48 12.89 -11.77 11.59
CA ILE A 48 12.22 -10.79 10.74
C ILE A 48 10.73 -10.74 11.11
N CYS A 49 10.20 -9.55 11.36
CA CYS A 49 8.84 -9.40 11.90
C CYS A 49 7.74 -9.99 10.99
N TYR A 50 7.91 -9.96 9.68
CA TYR A 50 6.93 -10.48 8.71
C TYR A 50 7.08 -11.98 8.42
N ASP A 51 8.14 -12.65 8.84
CA ASP A 51 8.29 -14.10 8.69
C ASP A 51 7.22 -14.86 9.49
N TYR A 52 6.69 -14.24 10.55
CA TYR A 52 5.56 -14.76 11.30
C TYR A 52 4.35 -15.10 10.40
N TRP A 53 4.14 -14.34 9.33
CA TRP A 53 3.01 -14.51 8.42
C TRP A 53 3.20 -15.59 7.37
N LYS A 54 4.39 -16.16 7.26
CA LYS A 54 4.77 -17.19 6.28
C LYS A 54 4.53 -16.80 4.81
N ASN A 55 4.39 -15.52 4.54
CA ASN A 55 4.12 -14.99 3.20
C ASN A 55 5.41 -14.67 2.42
N GLY A 56 6.58 -14.72 3.07
CA GLY A 56 7.89 -14.49 2.45
C GLY A 56 8.17 -13.07 1.99
N HIS A 57 7.27 -12.13 2.23
CA HIS A 57 7.41 -10.73 1.88
C HIS A 57 6.86 -9.79 2.97
N ILE A 58 7.24 -8.52 2.91
CA ILE A 58 6.74 -7.48 3.82
C ILE A 58 5.22 -7.35 3.68
N CYS A 59 4.54 -7.20 4.84
CA CYS A 59 3.09 -7.04 4.90
C CYS A 59 2.61 -5.89 4.01
N ASP A 60 1.60 -6.14 3.19
CA ASP A 60 1.08 -5.16 2.22
C ASP A 60 0.49 -3.91 2.89
N ASN A 61 -0.04 -4.06 4.08
CA ASN A 61 -0.62 -2.97 4.88
C ASN A 61 -0.09 -3.11 6.31
N CYS A 62 1.16 -2.69 6.52
CA CYS A 62 1.85 -2.85 7.79
C CYS A 62 1.36 -1.82 8.81
N ILE A 63 0.48 -2.26 9.73
CA ILE A 63 -0.04 -1.39 10.78
C ILE A 63 1.01 -0.96 11.81
N SER A 64 2.11 -1.69 11.96
CA SER A 64 3.18 -1.33 12.88
C SER A 64 4.01 -0.16 12.34
N VAL A 65 4.25 -0.08 11.03
CA VAL A 65 4.81 1.11 10.38
C VAL A 65 3.88 2.30 10.59
N ARG A 66 2.59 2.12 10.35
CA ARG A 66 1.60 3.17 10.49
C ARG A 66 1.47 3.64 11.94
N ALA A 67 1.43 2.71 12.90
CA ALA A 67 1.38 3.03 14.33
C ALA A 67 2.57 3.88 14.76
N HIS A 68 3.76 3.56 14.25
CA HIS A 68 4.96 4.33 14.52
C HIS A 68 4.88 5.76 13.97
N TYR A 69 4.60 5.93 12.67
CA TYR A 69 4.61 7.25 12.03
C TYR A 69 3.50 8.17 12.52
N GLU A 70 2.32 7.64 12.77
CA GLU A 70 1.16 8.42 13.19
C GLU A 70 1.05 8.54 14.72
N ASN A 71 1.91 7.83 15.47
CA ASN A 71 1.89 7.72 16.94
C ASN A 71 0.49 7.39 17.47
N LYS A 72 -0.16 6.40 16.85
CA LYS A 72 -1.52 5.92 17.17
C LYS A 72 -1.56 4.40 17.15
N SER A 73 -2.43 3.83 17.98
CA SER A 73 -2.70 2.39 17.96
C SER A 73 -3.61 2.03 16.79
N TYR A 74 -3.31 0.89 16.15
CA TYR A 74 -4.07 0.34 15.04
C TYR A 74 -4.45 -1.11 15.30
N ILE A 75 -5.60 -1.52 14.75
CA ILE A 75 -6.08 -2.90 14.79
C ILE A 75 -6.33 -3.36 13.35
N LYS A 76 -5.90 -4.58 13.04
CA LYS A 76 -6.06 -5.21 11.73
C LYS A 76 -6.41 -6.68 11.87
N LEU A 77 -7.24 -7.20 10.98
CA LEU A 77 -7.34 -8.63 10.75
C LEU A 77 -6.34 -9.01 9.65
N GLU A 78 -5.41 -9.89 9.98
CA GLU A 78 -4.40 -10.42 9.05
C GLU A 78 -4.67 -11.90 8.81
N GLN A 79 -4.61 -12.33 7.56
CA GLN A 79 -4.77 -13.72 7.20
C GLN A 79 -3.43 -14.32 6.80
N ASN A 80 -3.06 -15.44 7.43
CA ASN A 80 -2.01 -16.32 6.95
C ASN A 80 -2.65 -17.59 6.33
N PRO A 81 -1.88 -18.53 5.76
CA PRO A 81 -2.45 -19.73 5.15
C PRO A 81 -3.31 -20.58 6.11
N ASP A 82 -2.99 -20.55 7.39
CA ASP A 82 -3.59 -21.43 8.40
C ASP A 82 -4.67 -20.69 9.23
N ASP A 83 -4.44 -19.39 9.56
CA ASP A 83 -5.17 -18.68 10.58
C ASP A 83 -5.56 -17.26 10.16
N ILE A 84 -6.59 -16.74 10.82
CA ILE A 84 -6.93 -15.31 10.84
C ILE A 84 -6.52 -14.75 12.20
N MET A 85 -5.66 -13.73 12.18
CA MET A 85 -5.14 -13.09 13.38
C MET A 85 -5.70 -11.68 13.53
N LEU A 86 -6.25 -11.37 14.70
CA LEU A 86 -6.48 -10.00 15.13
C LEU A 86 -5.15 -9.45 15.63
N VAL A 87 -4.64 -8.44 14.96
CA VAL A 87 -3.36 -7.79 15.27
C VAL A 87 -3.62 -6.39 15.79
N THR A 88 -3.10 -6.08 16.96
CA THR A 88 -3.09 -4.73 17.50
C THR A 88 -1.66 -4.22 17.54
N ALA A 89 -1.39 -3.07 16.93
CA ALA A 89 -0.10 -2.39 16.94
C ALA A 89 -0.18 -1.13 17.79
N ILE A 90 0.68 -1.02 18.80
CA ILE A 90 0.69 0.08 19.78
C ILE A 90 2.10 0.69 19.76
N PRO A 91 2.25 1.99 19.42
CA PRO A 91 3.54 2.67 19.48
C PRO A 91 4.00 2.78 20.93
N ILE A 92 5.29 2.49 21.17
CA ILE A 92 5.94 2.58 22.46
C ILE A 92 6.94 3.72 22.43
N GLU A 93 6.88 4.59 23.43
CA GLU A 93 7.83 5.69 23.57
C GLU A 93 9.17 5.16 24.11
N ALA A 94 10.19 5.22 23.28
CA ALA A 94 11.57 4.93 23.62
C ALA A 94 12.47 6.06 23.10
N ALA A 95 13.45 6.48 23.91
CA ALA A 95 14.19 7.73 23.71
C ALA A 95 14.93 7.88 22.37
N GLU A 96 15.34 6.78 21.73
CA GLU A 96 16.06 6.78 20.44
C GLU A 96 15.66 5.63 19.53
N GLU A 97 14.70 4.80 19.92
CA GLU A 97 14.36 3.57 19.21
C GLU A 97 12.92 3.58 18.69
N THR A 98 12.74 3.05 17.50
CA THR A 98 11.42 2.82 16.88
C THR A 98 10.87 1.50 17.40
N ILE A 99 9.98 1.53 18.38
CA ILE A 99 9.41 0.31 18.98
C ILE A 99 7.89 0.34 18.85
N VAL A 100 7.33 -0.79 18.42
CA VAL A 100 5.88 -1.03 18.40
C VAL A 100 5.60 -2.36 19.11
N LEU A 101 4.66 -2.34 20.05
CA LEU A 101 4.10 -3.55 20.65
C LEU A 101 3.04 -4.12 19.72
N GLU A 102 3.24 -5.36 19.29
CA GLU A 102 2.25 -6.14 18.56
C GLU A 102 1.60 -7.18 19.47
N LEU A 103 0.27 -7.13 19.55
CA LEU A 103 -0.56 -8.10 20.25
C LEU A 103 -1.34 -8.89 19.22
N LEU A 104 -1.14 -10.21 19.17
CA LEU A 104 -1.72 -11.09 18.17
C LEU A 104 -2.65 -12.10 18.82
N LYS A 105 -3.90 -12.14 18.36
CA LYS A 105 -4.92 -13.08 18.83
C LYS A 105 -5.46 -13.90 17.67
N ASN A 106 -5.43 -15.23 17.77
CA ASN A 106 -6.06 -16.09 16.78
C ASN A 106 -7.59 -15.89 16.83
N ALA A 107 -8.13 -15.40 15.74
CA ALA A 107 -9.53 -15.07 15.58
C ALA A 107 -10.29 -16.09 14.70
N THR A 108 -9.60 -17.12 14.19
CA THR A 108 -10.17 -18.09 13.22
C THR A 108 -11.47 -18.69 13.73
N ASP A 109 -11.46 -19.21 14.95
CA ASP A 109 -12.60 -19.89 15.55
C ASP A 109 -13.15 -19.18 16.81
N SER A 110 -12.52 -18.08 17.22
CA SER A 110 -12.85 -17.39 18.48
C SER A 110 -13.56 -16.05 18.30
N MET A 111 -13.54 -15.47 17.11
CA MET A 111 -14.16 -14.17 16.84
C MET A 111 -15.59 -14.35 16.34
N MET A 112 -16.53 -13.75 17.10
CA MET A 112 -17.95 -13.74 16.76
C MET A 112 -18.32 -12.47 15.99
N ILE A 113 -19.02 -12.61 14.86
CA ILE A 113 -19.54 -11.48 14.08
C ILE A 113 -21.06 -11.63 13.93
N GLY A 114 -21.82 -10.73 14.57
CA GLY A 114 -23.28 -10.71 14.47
C GLY A 114 -23.98 -11.77 15.33
N THR A 115 -25.18 -12.19 14.93
CA THR A 115 -26.08 -13.09 15.68
C THR A 115 -26.36 -14.41 14.95
N GLY A 116 -25.44 -14.92 14.11
CA GLY A 116 -25.62 -16.14 13.33
C GLY A 116 -24.96 -17.38 13.94
N ASP A 117 -25.35 -18.58 13.47
CA ASP A 117 -24.69 -19.84 13.79
C ASP A 117 -23.29 -19.87 13.17
N TYR A 118 -22.30 -20.17 14.01
CA TYR A 118 -20.89 -20.21 13.63
C TYR A 118 -20.49 -21.61 13.25
N ASN A 119 -20.67 -21.94 12.01
CA ASN A 119 -20.04 -23.10 11.43
C ASN A 119 -18.83 -22.69 10.61
N GLU A 120 -17.65 -22.95 11.19
CA GLU A 120 -16.36 -23.11 10.54
C GLU A 120 -15.67 -21.82 10.00
N GLY A 121 -14.37 -21.71 10.23
CA GLY A 121 -13.51 -20.60 9.86
C GLY A 121 -13.52 -20.17 8.38
N GLU A 122 -14.19 -20.88 7.48
CA GLU A 122 -14.38 -20.52 6.08
C GLU A 122 -15.21 -19.24 5.92
N MET A 123 -16.23 -19.04 6.74
CA MET A 123 -17.06 -17.82 6.65
C MET A 123 -16.26 -16.59 7.08
N MET A 124 -15.47 -16.70 8.14
CA MET A 124 -14.58 -15.63 8.58
C MET A 124 -13.50 -15.34 7.54
N ARG A 125 -12.88 -16.39 6.96
CA ARG A 125 -11.88 -16.24 5.88
C ARG A 125 -12.46 -15.50 4.69
N SER A 126 -13.66 -15.86 4.26
CA SER A 126 -14.36 -15.18 3.15
C SER A 126 -14.68 -13.72 3.49
N VAL A 127 -15.19 -13.45 4.69
CA VAL A 127 -15.51 -12.08 5.15
C VAL A 127 -14.25 -11.22 5.23
N VAL A 128 -13.18 -11.72 5.82
CA VAL A 128 -11.91 -10.97 5.94
C VAL A 128 -11.29 -10.74 4.57
N CYS A 129 -11.25 -11.74 3.70
CA CYS A 129 -10.74 -11.59 2.34
C CYS A 129 -11.56 -10.57 1.54
N ASN A 130 -12.89 -10.63 1.62
CA ASN A 130 -13.77 -9.69 0.96
C ASN A 130 -13.62 -8.26 1.52
N LEU A 131 -13.56 -8.11 2.86
CA LEU A 131 -13.34 -6.82 3.50
C LEU A 131 -11.98 -6.22 3.11
N ASN A 132 -10.91 -7.00 3.13
CA ASN A 132 -9.59 -6.53 2.71
C ASN A 132 -9.60 -6.09 1.23
N ASN A 133 -10.18 -6.89 0.35
CA ASN A 133 -10.31 -6.54 -1.07
C ASN A 133 -11.15 -5.28 -1.28
N MET A 134 -12.29 -5.15 -0.59
CA MET A 134 -13.15 -3.96 -0.68
C MET A 134 -12.46 -2.70 -0.14
N VAL A 135 -11.56 -2.84 0.82
CA VAL A 135 -10.87 -1.70 1.46
C VAL A 135 -9.72 -1.18 0.61
N VAL A 136 -8.99 -2.04 -0.12
CA VAL A 136 -7.75 -1.66 -0.83
C VAL A 136 -7.87 -1.66 -2.35
N ARG A 137 -8.99 -2.17 -2.92
CA ARG A 137 -9.22 -2.19 -4.37
C ARG A 137 -10.19 -1.11 -4.80
N ASP A 138 -10.00 -0.57 -6.01
CA ASP A 138 -10.98 0.30 -6.67
C ASP A 138 -12.08 -0.56 -7.30
N HIS A 139 -13.33 -0.26 -6.98
CA HIS A 139 -14.49 -1.07 -7.39
C HIS A 139 -14.73 -1.08 -8.91
N LEU A 140 -14.29 -0.04 -9.62
CA LEU A 140 -14.47 0.07 -11.06
C LEU A 140 -13.37 -0.64 -11.84
N THR A 141 -12.13 -0.41 -11.48
CA THR A 141 -10.95 -0.83 -12.22
C THR A 141 -10.30 -2.10 -11.67
N THR A 142 -10.65 -2.51 -10.45
CA THR A 142 -10.13 -3.67 -9.70
C THR A 142 -8.65 -3.62 -9.32
N ILE A 143 -7.88 -2.64 -9.80
CA ILE A 143 -6.53 -2.34 -9.30
C ILE A 143 -6.60 -1.74 -7.89
N TYR A 144 -5.46 -1.48 -7.27
CA TYR A 144 -5.45 -0.85 -5.95
C TYR A 144 -6.09 0.54 -5.96
N ASN A 145 -6.59 1.00 -4.81
CA ASN A 145 -7.16 2.33 -4.62
C ASN A 145 -6.16 3.26 -3.90
N ARG A 146 -6.55 4.53 -3.71
CA ARG A 146 -5.73 5.55 -3.02
C ARG A 146 -5.34 5.12 -1.61
N ARG A 147 -6.23 4.47 -0.86
CA ARG A 147 -5.92 4.02 0.49
C ARG A 147 -4.74 3.04 0.50
N PHE A 148 -4.67 2.14 -0.47
CA PHE A 148 -3.52 1.26 -0.63
C PHE A 148 -2.22 2.05 -0.84
N VAL A 149 -2.24 3.12 -1.65
CA VAL A 149 -1.07 3.99 -1.84
C VAL A 149 -0.63 4.60 -0.53
N ASP A 150 -1.57 5.19 0.22
CA ASP A 150 -1.31 5.86 1.50
C ASP A 150 -0.71 4.89 2.54
N ASP A 151 -1.15 3.64 2.55
CA ASP A 151 -0.70 2.61 3.48
C ASP A 151 0.60 1.91 2.99
N ARG A 152 0.76 1.68 1.69
CA ARG A 152 1.83 0.84 1.12
C ARG A 152 3.09 1.61 0.75
N LEU A 153 2.97 2.78 0.12
CA LEU A 153 4.11 3.53 -0.38
C LEU A 153 5.13 3.88 0.73
N PRO A 154 4.72 4.31 1.95
CA PRO A 154 5.67 4.52 3.05
C PRO A 154 6.48 3.26 3.39
N VAL A 155 5.85 2.09 3.34
CA VAL A 155 6.50 0.80 3.61
C VAL A 155 7.54 0.47 2.53
N ASP A 156 7.19 0.68 1.26
CA ASP A 156 8.10 0.42 0.13
C ASP A 156 9.28 1.39 0.11
N ILE A 157 9.09 2.65 0.49
CA ILE A 157 10.16 3.64 0.68
C ILE A 157 11.14 3.17 1.76
N VAL A 158 10.65 2.74 2.92
CA VAL A 158 11.49 2.23 4.00
C VAL A 158 12.28 1.02 3.53
N LYS A 159 11.62 0.07 2.82
CA LYS A 159 12.27 -1.11 2.26
C LYS A 159 13.39 -0.74 1.29
N ALA A 160 13.11 0.15 0.34
CA ALA A 160 14.08 0.61 -0.64
C ALA A 160 15.29 1.30 0.02
N THR A 161 15.03 2.14 1.04
CA THR A 161 16.06 2.84 1.81
C THR A 161 16.97 1.84 2.54
N LEU A 162 16.42 0.87 3.24
CA LEU A 162 17.18 -0.16 3.97
C LEU A 162 18.00 -1.04 3.04
N ALA A 163 17.42 -1.42 1.89
CA ALA A 163 18.08 -2.22 0.87
C ALA A 163 19.09 -1.42 0.02
N ARG A 164 19.13 -0.08 0.17
CA ARG A 164 19.88 0.84 -0.70
C ARG A 164 19.54 0.63 -2.18
N GLN A 165 18.27 0.49 -2.47
CA GLN A 165 17.74 0.29 -3.81
C GLN A 165 16.93 1.52 -4.25
N PRO A 166 16.90 1.81 -5.56
CA PRO A 166 16.06 2.87 -6.09
C PRO A 166 14.58 2.48 -6.00
N LEU A 167 13.72 3.49 -5.87
CA LEU A 167 12.27 3.35 -5.99
C LEU A 167 11.77 4.48 -6.87
N SER A 168 10.97 4.13 -7.88
CA SER A 168 10.41 5.11 -8.83
C SER A 168 8.88 5.13 -8.70
N VAL A 169 8.32 6.33 -8.76
CA VAL A 169 6.87 6.56 -8.81
C VAL A 169 6.52 7.25 -10.12
N ILE A 170 5.52 6.73 -10.82
CA ILE A 170 4.92 7.36 -12.01
C ILE A 170 3.52 7.83 -11.64
N PHE A 171 3.25 9.11 -11.85
CA PHE A 171 1.91 9.69 -11.74
C PHE A 171 1.32 9.86 -13.14
N ILE A 172 0.09 9.42 -13.33
CA ILE A 172 -0.57 9.33 -14.63
C ILE A 172 -1.94 10.00 -14.53
N ASP A 173 -2.29 10.85 -15.48
CA ASP A 173 -3.60 11.48 -15.61
C ASP A 173 -4.12 11.25 -17.04
N ILE A 174 -5.35 10.75 -17.17
CA ILE A 174 -5.95 10.52 -18.49
C ILE A 174 -6.41 11.85 -19.08
N ASP A 175 -5.97 12.13 -20.30
CA ASP A 175 -6.29 13.37 -20.95
C ASP A 175 -7.77 13.41 -21.39
N ASN A 176 -8.40 14.56 -21.18
CA ASN A 176 -9.75 14.89 -21.68
C ASN A 176 -10.87 13.92 -21.21
N MET A 177 -10.72 13.26 -20.06
CA MET A 177 -11.76 12.37 -19.50
C MET A 177 -13.12 13.04 -19.37
N LYS A 178 -13.15 14.31 -18.98
CA LYS A 178 -14.40 15.08 -18.92
C LYS A 178 -15.07 15.15 -20.28
N THR A 179 -14.33 15.41 -21.36
CA THR A 179 -14.88 15.45 -22.72
C THR A 179 -15.42 14.09 -23.15
N ILE A 180 -14.76 13.00 -22.79
CA ILE A 180 -15.24 11.64 -23.06
C ILE A 180 -16.58 11.41 -22.35
N ASN A 181 -16.68 11.75 -21.07
CA ASN A 181 -17.90 11.62 -20.29
C ASN A 181 -19.04 12.49 -20.83
N ASP A 182 -18.76 13.76 -21.13
CA ASP A 182 -19.76 14.71 -21.60
C ASP A 182 -20.27 14.36 -23.01
N THR A 183 -19.42 13.76 -23.86
CA THR A 183 -19.76 13.44 -25.25
C THR A 183 -20.40 12.07 -25.40
N TYR A 184 -19.87 11.05 -24.67
CA TYR A 184 -20.23 9.64 -24.86
C TYR A 184 -20.90 9.01 -23.64
N GLY A 185 -21.08 9.78 -22.56
CA GLY A 185 -21.69 9.34 -21.31
C GLY A 185 -20.71 8.63 -20.37
N HIS A 186 -21.09 8.54 -19.09
CA HIS A 186 -20.25 7.95 -18.03
C HIS A 186 -19.87 6.49 -18.26
N ALA A 187 -20.74 5.72 -18.92
CA ALA A 187 -20.42 4.31 -19.24
C ALA A 187 -19.20 4.18 -20.18
N ALA A 188 -19.02 5.15 -21.09
CA ALA A 188 -17.85 5.21 -21.97
C ALA A 188 -16.59 5.58 -21.19
N GLY A 189 -16.70 6.53 -20.25
CA GLY A 189 -15.62 6.89 -19.35
C GLY A 189 -15.21 5.73 -18.43
N ASP A 190 -16.17 5.02 -17.88
CA ASP A 190 -15.90 3.83 -17.05
C ASP A 190 -15.17 2.74 -17.85
N LEU A 191 -15.55 2.53 -19.10
CA LEU A 191 -14.85 1.59 -19.98
C LEU A 191 -13.42 2.07 -20.28
N ALA A 192 -13.22 3.37 -20.49
CA ALA A 192 -11.90 3.97 -20.67
C ALA A 192 -11.00 3.72 -19.47
N LEU A 193 -11.49 4.00 -18.26
CA LEU A 193 -10.76 3.78 -17.01
C LEU A 193 -10.36 2.31 -16.82
N LYS A 194 -11.26 1.37 -17.10
CA LYS A 194 -10.96 -0.08 -17.03
C LYS A 194 -9.88 -0.50 -18.03
N ARG A 195 -9.96 0.00 -19.26
CA ARG A 195 -8.97 -0.32 -20.31
C ARG A 195 -7.60 0.25 -19.98
N VAL A 196 -7.55 1.48 -19.46
CA VAL A 196 -6.30 2.13 -19.04
C VAL A 196 -5.68 1.37 -17.86
N ALA A 197 -6.47 1.02 -16.84
CA ALA A 197 -5.98 0.24 -15.70
C ALA A 197 -5.31 -1.06 -16.17
N ASN A 198 -5.98 -1.84 -17.02
CA ASN A 198 -5.44 -3.06 -17.59
C ASN A 198 -4.16 -2.82 -18.44
N ALA A 199 -4.13 -1.74 -19.20
CA ALA A 199 -2.95 -1.40 -20.02
C ALA A 199 -1.74 -1.07 -19.15
N ILE A 200 -1.94 -0.39 -18.02
CA ILE A 200 -0.88 -0.09 -17.07
C ILE A 200 -0.41 -1.37 -16.37
N GLU A 201 -1.34 -2.17 -15.83
CA GLU A 201 -1.03 -3.41 -15.11
C GLU A 201 -0.20 -4.39 -15.96
N ASN A 202 -0.48 -4.49 -17.25
CA ASN A 202 0.30 -5.30 -18.20
C ASN A 202 1.71 -4.73 -18.52
N CYS A 203 2.02 -3.52 -18.05
CA CYS A 203 3.33 -2.88 -18.23
C CYS A 203 4.26 -3.02 -17.05
N ILE A 204 3.84 -3.60 -15.95
CA ILE A 204 4.60 -3.67 -14.69
C ILE A 204 4.81 -5.12 -14.25
N ARG A 205 5.75 -5.36 -13.35
CA ARG A 205 6.02 -6.69 -12.80
C ARG A 205 5.02 -6.99 -11.68
N THR A 206 4.33 -8.09 -11.76
CA THR A 206 3.23 -8.46 -10.85
C THR A 206 3.68 -8.77 -9.42
N ASP A 207 4.93 -9.16 -9.22
CA ASP A 207 5.51 -9.58 -7.94
C ASP A 207 6.23 -8.46 -7.18
N MET A 208 6.59 -7.38 -7.85
CA MET A 208 7.43 -6.32 -7.26
C MET A 208 6.82 -4.93 -7.37
N ASP A 209 6.04 -4.68 -8.42
CA ASP A 209 5.48 -3.38 -8.74
C ASP A 209 3.96 -3.37 -8.48
N TRP A 210 3.40 -2.19 -8.33
CA TRP A 210 1.96 -2.07 -8.21
C TRP A 210 1.42 -0.81 -8.89
N VAL A 211 0.13 -0.87 -9.26
CA VAL A 211 -0.64 0.26 -9.77
C VAL A 211 -1.88 0.47 -8.94
N ALA A 212 -2.21 1.74 -8.70
CA ALA A 212 -3.40 2.16 -7.99
C ALA A 212 -4.12 3.29 -8.74
N ARG A 213 -5.43 3.31 -8.61
CA ARG A 213 -6.24 4.47 -8.97
C ARG A 213 -6.23 5.46 -7.81
N TYR A 214 -5.59 6.61 -8.03
CA TYR A 214 -5.35 7.61 -6.99
C TYR A 214 -6.50 8.61 -6.86
N GLY A 215 -7.14 8.94 -7.97
CA GLY A 215 -8.29 9.84 -8.05
C GLY A 215 -9.23 9.45 -9.19
N GLY A 216 -10.06 10.36 -9.64
CA GLY A 216 -11.04 10.13 -10.72
C GLY A 216 -10.45 9.49 -11.98
N ASP A 217 -9.51 10.18 -12.60
CA ASP A 217 -8.77 9.80 -13.82
C ASP A 217 -7.25 9.72 -13.59
N GLU A 218 -6.83 9.70 -12.32
CA GLU A 218 -5.44 9.67 -11.90
C GLU A 218 -5.01 8.29 -11.43
N PHE A 219 -3.80 7.87 -11.82
CA PHE A 219 -3.20 6.61 -11.43
C PHE A 219 -1.79 6.84 -10.90
N VAL A 220 -1.39 5.97 -9.96
CA VAL A 220 -0.04 5.93 -9.40
C VAL A 220 0.55 4.54 -9.63
N VAL A 221 1.75 4.49 -10.16
CA VAL A 221 2.55 3.26 -10.32
C VAL A 221 3.78 3.38 -9.44
N CYS A 222 4.06 2.35 -8.66
CA CYS A 222 5.31 2.23 -7.90
C CYS A 222 6.15 1.10 -8.49
N LEU A 223 7.39 1.40 -8.81
CA LEU A 223 8.36 0.49 -9.38
C LEU A 223 9.48 0.27 -8.35
N SER A 224 9.52 -0.92 -7.78
CA SER A 224 10.54 -1.31 -6.81
C SER A 224 11.85 -1.66 -7.50
N ASN A 225 12.99 -1.26 -6.91
CA ASN A 225 14.33 -1.53 -7.44
C ASN A 225 14.48 -1.16 -8.93
N SER A 226 14.00 0.04 -9.29
CA SER A 226 13.98 0.54 -10.66
C SER A 226 14.65 1.91 -10.71
N HIS A 227 15.74 2.02 -11.47
CA HIS A 227 16.44 3.26 -11.72
C HIS A 227 15.67 4.15 -12.69
N GLU A 228 16.07 5.43 -12.78
CA GLU A 228 15.38 6.44 -13.58
C GLU A 228 15.23 6.03 -15.05
N ASP A 229 16.31 5.48 -15.64
CA ASP A 229 16.29 5.05 -17.05
C ASP A 229 15.28 3.90 -17.31
N GLU A 230 15.22 2.92 -16.40
CA GLU A 230 14.26 1.82 -16.49
C GLU A 230 12.83 2.31 -16.29
N ALA A 231 12.62 3.17 -15.31
CA ALA A 231 11.33 3.77 -15.05
C ALA A 231 10.84 4.64 -16.22
N CYS A 232 11.76 5.38 -16.89
CA CYS A 232 11.46 6.09 -18.13
C CYS A 232 10.98 5.15 -19.23
N GLN A 233 11.64 4.01 -19.43
CA GLN A 233 11.25 3.02 -20.44
C GLN A 233 9.86 2.43 -20.13
N ILE A 234 9.57 2.16 -18.85
CA ILE A 234 8.27 1.67 -18.41
C ILE A 234 7.20 2.74 -18.62
N ALA A 235 7.46 3.99 -18.25
CA ALA A 235 6.53 5.10 -18.46
C ALA A 235 6.19 5.28 -19.95
N GLU A 236 7.19 5.21 -20.84
CA GLU A 236 6.97 5.32 -22.26
C GLU A 236 6.23 4.10 -22.85
N ARG A 237 6.44 2.89 -22.29
CA ARG A 237 5.68 1.69 -22.63
C ARG A 237 4.21 1.85 -22.22
N ILE A 238 3.94 2.37 -21.02
CA ILE A 238 2.60 2.66 -20.54
C ILE A 238 1.91 3.68 -21.45
N ARG A 239 2.59 4.77 -21.79
CA ARG A 239 2.07 5.81 -22.71
C ARG A 239 1.64 5.22 -24.03
N ARG A 240 2.51 4.42 -24.68
CA ARG A 240 2.20 3.80 -25.98
C ARG A 240 1.05 2.81 -25.89
N ASN A 241 0.98 2.02 -24.81
CA ASN A 241 -0.11 1.07 -24.63
C ASN A 241 -1.44 1.80 -24.41
N ILE A 242 -1.46 2.88 -23.64
CA ILE A 242 -2.67 3.72 -23.48
C ILE A 242 -3.09 4.32 -24.82
N ALA A 243 -2.14 4.90 -25.58
CA ALA A 243 -2.44 5.51 -26.89
C ALA A 243 -2.93 4.50 -27.95
N SER A 244 -2.64 3.21 -27.77
CA SER A 244 -3.13 2.14 -28.65
C SER A 244 -4.55 1.67 -28.31
N ILE A 245 -5.15 2.15 -27.19
CA ILE A 245 -6.50 1.76 -26.79
C ILE A 245 -7.52 2.38 -27.76
N GLU A 246 -8.29 1.51 -28.39
CA GLU A 246 -9.43 1.89 -29.22
C GLU A 246 -10.73 1.43 -28.53
N ILE A 247 -11.61 2.38 -28.25
CA ILE A 247 -12.91 2.10 -27.66
C ILE A 247 -13.98 2.33 -28.74
N PRO A 248 -14.59 1.27 -29.27
CA PRO A 248 -15.69 1.42 -30.19
C PRO A 248 -16.94 1.90 -29.42
N ILE A 249 -17.45 3.08 -29.77
CA ILE A 249 -18.67 3.64 -29.19
C ILE A 249 -19.59 4.03 -30.35
N GLN A 250 -20.71 3.35 -30.48
CA GLN A 250 -21.63 3.52 -31.61
C GLN A 250 -20.90 3.38 -32.96
N ASN A 251 -20.79 4.47 -33.73
CA ASN A 251 -20.13 4.48 -35.04
C ASN A 251 -18.76 5.19 -35.01
N THR A 252 -18.19 5.40 -33.83
CA THR A 252 -16.93 6.14 -33.65
C THR A 252 -15.95 5.34 -32.82
N ILE A 253 -14.66 5.48 -33.09
CA ILE A 253 -13.58 4.95 -32.27
C ILE A 253 -13.03 6.09 -31.41
N VAL A 254 -13.14 5.97 -30.11
CA VAL A 254 -12.55 6.89 -29.15
C VAL A 254 -11.13 6.40 -28.83
N ARG A 255 -10.14 7.28 -29.00
CA ARG A 255 -8.76 7.06 -28.60
C ARG A 255 -8.46 7.82 -27.33
N ILE A 256 -7.61 7.23 -26.49
CA ILE A 256 -7.24 7.75 -25.18
C ILE A 256 -5.77 8.12 -25.19
N THR A 257 -5.44 9.25 -24.59
CA THR A 257 -4.06 9.62 -24.25
C THR A 257 -3.95 9.90 -22.76
N ALA A 258 -2.73 9.89 -22.25
CA ALA A 258 -2.44 10.21 -20.88
C ALA A 258 -1.17 11.03 -20.75
N SER A 259 -1.15 11.93 -19.79
CA SER A 259 0.03 12.69 -19.37
C SER A 259 0.68 11.96 -18.20
N LEU A 260 2.02 11.79 -18.25
CA LEU A 260 2.77 11.04 -17.26
C LEU A 260 3.89 11.88 -16.67
N GLY A 261 4.07 11.80 -15.36
CA GLY A 261 5.24 12.36 -14.69
C GLY A 261 5.89 11.31 -13.80
N MET A 262 7.20 11.35 -13.67
CA MET A 262 7.93 10.32 -12.96
C MET A 262 9.00 10.94 -12.05
N HIS A 263 9.18 10.34 -10.87
CA HIS A 263 10.30 10.65 -10.00
C HIS A 263 10.92 9.40 -9.41
N THR A 264 12.26 9.37 -9.34
CA THR A 264 13.04 8.28 -8.75
C THR A 264 13.71 8.76 -7.47
N MET A 265 13.51 8.04 -6.40
CA MET A 265 14.17 8.25 -5.11
C MET A 265 15.43 7.39 -5.04
N PHE A 266 16.61 8.03 -5.04
CA PHE A 266 17.91 7.41 -4.81
C PHE A 266 19.03 8.48 -4.80
N PRO A 267 20.03 8.44 -3.90
CA PRO A 267 20.17 7.57 -2.72
C PRO A 267 19.44 8.12 -1.49
N SER A 268 18.97 9.36 -1.52
CA SER A 268 18.32 10.02 -0.38
C SER A 268 16.85 9.63 -0.28
N PRO A 269 16.36 9.23 0.91
CA PRO A 269 14.97 8.90 1.11
C PRO A 269 14.09 10.15 1.00
N LEU A 270 12.89 9.96 0.44
CA LEU A 270 11.79 10.91 0.41
C LEU A 270 10.62 10.36 1.18
N THR A 271 9.74 11.20 1.65
CA THR A 271 8.43 10.78 2.15
C THR A 271 7.51 10.38 0.98
N ALA A 272 6.45 9.63 1.29
CA ALA A 272 5.45 9.26 0.28
C ALA A 272 4.80 10.49 -0.37
N GLU A 273 4.54 11.54 0.42
CA GLU A 273 3.97 12.78 -0.07
C GLU A 273 4.92 13.53 -1.01
N GLU A 274 6.20 13.62 -0.65
CA GLU A 274 7.21 14.29 -1.48
C GLU A 274 7.42 13.60 -2.82
N ILE A 275 7.54 12.27 -2.86
CA ILE A 275 7.78 11.54 -4.12
C ILE A 275 6.56 11.62 -5.05
N ILE A 276 5.34 11.52 -4.52
CA ILE A 276 4.10 11.70 -5.28
C ILE A 276 4.03 13.12 -5.84
N HIS A 277 4.28 14.13 -4.99
CA HIS A 277 4.25 15.53 -5.41
C HIS A 277 5.26 15.83 -6.54
N MET A 278 6.47 15.27 -6.46
CA MET A 278 7.49 15.45 -7.51
C MET A 278 7.07 14.78 -8.82
N ALA A 279 6.45 13.61 -8.77
CA ALA A 279 5.94 12.93 -9.95
C ALA A 279 4.74 13.69 -10.55
N ASP A 280 3.78 14.10 -9.74
CA ASP A 280 2.61 14.90 -10.15
C ASP A 280 3.03 16.22 -10.82
N LYS A 281 3.98 16.95 -10.23
CA LYS A 281 4.51 18.18 -10.81
C LYS A 281 5.04 17.98 -12.23
N LYS A 282 5.82 16.92 -12.46
CA LYS A 282 6.35 16.59 -13.79
C LYS A 282 5.23 16.22 -14.78
N MET A 283 4.23 15.48 -14.33
CA MET A 283 3.04 15.16 -15.12
C MET A 283 2.30 16.44 -15.54
N TYR A 284 2.09 17.36 -14.61
CA TYR A 284 1.42 18.63 -14.89
C TYR A 284 2.20 19.51 -15.88
N GLU A 285 3.53 19.53 -15.78
CA GLU A 285 4.42 20.25 -16.74
C GLU A 285 4.26 19.65 -18.15
N GLU A 286 4.23 18.33 -18.29
CA GLU A 286 3.98 17.66 -19.55
C GLU A 286 2.59 18.01 -20.11
N LYS A 287 1.54 17.91 -19.27
CA LYS A 287 0.17 18.23 -19.66
C LYS A 287 0.01 19.67 -20.17
N ARG A 288 0.75 20.62 -19.58
CA ARG A 288 0.80 22.01 -20.07
C ARG A 288 1.49 22.16 -21.44
N ASN A 289 2.57 21.41 -21.66
CA ASN A 289 3.32 21.47 -22.89
C ASN A 289 2.54 20.83 -24.06
N SER A 290 1.79 19.78 -23.81
CA SER A 290 0.94 19.11 -24.81
C SER A 290 -0.28 19.95 -25.24
N ARG A 291 -0.69 20.93 -24.41
CA ARG A 291 -1.83 21.82 -24.68
C ARG A 291 -1.45 23.12 -25.38
N LYS A 292 -0.17 23.42 -25.60
CA LYS A 292 0.24 24.60 -26.38
C LYS A 292 -0.02 24.29 -27.86
N PRO A 293 -0.84 25.10 -28.56
CA PRO A 293 -0.98 24.95 -30.00
C PRO A 293 0.38 25.19 -30.68
N GLN A 294 0.76 24.28 -31.58
CA GLN A 294 1.87 24.50 -32.53
C GLN A 294 1.55 25.62 -33.48
#